data_030b94c3d704985437d664ac7a3ac2a9
#
_entry.id   030b94c3d704985437d664ac7a3ac2a9
#
_cell.length_a   1.000
_cell.length_b   1.000
_cell.length_c   1.000
_cell.angle_alpha   90.00
_cell.angle_beta   90.00
_cell.angle_gamma   90.00
#
_symmetry.space_group_name_H-M   'P 1'
#
loop_
_entity.id
_entity.type
_entity.pdbx_description
1 polymer ?
#
loop_
_entity_poly.entity_id
_entity_poly.type
_entity_poly.pdbx_seq_one_letter_code
_entity_poly.pdbx_strand_id
1 'polypeptide(L)'
;DGTKLSSWIPLDVTIEILLRLPAKSVVRFRCVSKLWSSMTSTPNFIKSFAIHSSARPSILSCSVKKEEGKRVFFSFPHQQDPKNPYTSILDKYDMMLPKKDACPIFSDLGYVFDVHDSIRGLISFENPKSIIIWNPTLRQHVTLPKPRVSKPWTSLLGYDPIADEHKVLCMSLCEDARKHGEDPKIITLGAQEKWRIAKTSPIHPSMKTWRCINGVLYYYGVDCSVVSFDVKSEKFLTIKKPEGCVCDMIDELPNPKHSLISYKGRLAWIYDGFSRFSRLWILEDAEKQEWSTSEFEVPLGRTPKNVNYGYLLLCGDTGDDELIYAPRSTEGEFCAFFYDLKRNITRKVTYEGIKDR
;
A
#
# COMPACT_ATOMS: atom_id res chain seq x y z
N ASP A 1 -43.29 38.92 18.36
CA ASP A 1 -41.93 39.14 17.89
C ASP A 1 -41.06 37.95 18.26
N GLY A 2 -41.06 36.97 17.37
CA GLY A 2 -40.21 35.81 17.49
C GLY A 2 -38.87 36.08 16.80
N THR A 3 -37.86 36.51 17.52
CA THR A 3 -36.49 36.56 17.06
C THR A 3 -36.03 35.14 16.75
N LYS A 4 -36.09 34.75 15.47
CA LYS A 4 -35.39 33.62 14.95
C LYS A 4 -33.88 33.87 15.15
N LEU A 5 -33.31 33.36 16.22
CA LEU A 5 -31.90 33.13 16.38
C LEU A 5 -31.49 32.07 15.32
N SER A 6 -31.28 32.54 14.10
CA SER A 6 -30.56 31.73 13.13
C SER A 6 -29.10 31.66 13.61
N SER A 7 -28.77 30.62 14.36
CA SER A 7 -27.40 30.33 14.75
C SER A 7 -26.63 29.91 13.49
N TRP A 8 -26.17 30.88 12.72
CA TRP A 8 -25.28 30.64 11.60
C TRP A 8 -23.90 30.28 12.18
N ILE A 9 -23.50 29.05 12.01
CA ILE A 9 -22.11 28.67 12.31
C ILE A 9 -21.23 29.44 11.32
N PRO A 10 -20.25 30.22 11.79
CA PRO A 10 -19.30 30.92 10.92
C PRO A 10 -18.66 29.97 9.91
N LEU A 11 -18.33 30.47 8.72
CA LEU A 11 -17.85 29.66 7.62
C LEU A 11 -16.51 29.00 7.94
N ASP A 12 -15.63 29.69 8.64
CA ASP A 12 -14.34 29.21 9.12
C ASP A 12 -14.50 28.04 10.10
N VAL A 13 -15.46 28.14 11.04
CA VAL A 13 -15.78 27.05 11.96
C VAL A 13 -16.38 25.85 11.21
N THR A 14 -17.20 26.11 10.20
CA THR A 14 -17.76 25.05 9.35
C THR A 14 -16.65 24.31 8.61
N ILE A 15 -15.67 25.03 8.06
CA ILE A 15 -14.49 24.43 7.41
C ILE A 15 -13.72 23.56 8.40
N GLU A 16 -13.43 24.06 9.59
CA GLU A 16 -12.71 23.33 10.64
C GLU A 16 -13.44 22.03 11.05
N ILE A 17 -14.77 22.09 11.17
CA ILE A 17 -15.58 20.91 11.45
C ILE A 17 -15.44 19.90 10.31
N LEU A 18 -15.58 20.34 9.06
CA LEU A 18 -15.53 19.47 7.89
C LEU A 18 -14.13 18.83 7.70
N LEU A 19 -13.06 19.55 8.03
CA LEU A 19 -11.68 19.03 7.96
C LEU A 19 -11.43 17.89 8.96
N ARG A 20 -12.20 17.84 10.06
CA ARG A 20 -12.09 16.81 11.11
C ARG A 20 -12.98 15.59 10.87
N LEU A 21 -13.90 15.67 9.92
CA LEU A 21 -14.79 14.56 9.62
C LEU A 21 -14.13 13.49 8.74
N PRO A 22 -14.62 12.25 8.78
CA PRO A 22 -14.25 11.25 7.80
C PRO A 22 -14.62 11.72 6.39
N ALA A 23 -13.79 11.44 5.39
CA ALA A 23 -13.99 11.88 4.01
C ALA A 23 -15.35 11.47 3.44
N LYS A 24 -15.86 10.30 3.81
CA LYS A 24 -17.20 9.82 3.44
C LYS A 24 -18.31 10.76 3.92
N SER A 25 -18.16 11.33 5.12
CA SER A 25 -19.11 12.30 5.67
C SER A 25 -19.01 13.63 4.92
N VAL A 26 -17.80 14.10 4.62
CA VAL A 26 -17.59 15.32 3.83
C VAL A 26 -18.26 15.20 2.47
N VAL A 27 -18.09 14.07 1.77
CA VAL A 27 -18.72 13.84 0.47
C VAL A 27 -20.25 13.86 0.57
N ARG A 28 -20.83 13.27 1.62
CA ARG A 28 -22.28 13.32 1.86
C ARG A 28 -22.77 14.75 2.12
N PHE A 29 -22.00 15.54 2.83
CA PHE A 29 -22.36 16.93 3.13
C PHE A 29 -22.36 17.86 1.90
N ARG A 30 -21.73 17.45 0.79
CA ARG A 30 -21.86 18.16 -0.50
C ARG A 30 -23.30 18.23 -0.99
N CYS A 31 -24.15 17.27 -0.60
CA CYS A 31 -25.57 17.27 -0.95
C CYS A 31 -26.42 18.23 -0.08
N VAL A 32 -25.89 18.77 1.03
CA VAL A 32 -26.65 19.61 1.97
C VAL A 32 -26.94 20.99 1.39
N SER A 33 -25.95 21.62 0.74
CA SER A 33 -26.13 22.90 0.08
C SER A 33 -25.07 23.12 -1.02
N LYS A 34 -25.43 24.06 -1.95
CA LYS A 34 -24.45 24.47 -3.00
C LYS A 34 -23.21 25.11 -2.39
N LEU A 35 -23.35 25.84 -1.28
CA LEU A 35 -22.22 26.45 -0.55
C LEU A 35 -21.27 25.38 -0.03
N TRP A 36 -21.77 24.35 0.62
CA TRP A 36 -20.94 23.27 1.15
C TRP A 36 -20.27 22.46 0.02
N SER A 37 -21.00 22.25 -1.08
CA SER A 37 -20.42 21.60 -2.26
C SER A 37 -19.27 22.41 -2.86
N SER A 38 -19.47 23.72 -3.06
CA SER A 38 -18.41 24.58 -3.64
C SER A 38 -17.20 24.69 -2.71
N MET A 39 -17.43 24.89 -1.42
CA MET A 39 -16.38 25.02 -0.42
C MET A 39 -15.49 23.79 -0.31
N THR A 40 -16.09 22.61 -0.24
CA THR A 40 -15.37 21.32 -0.12
C THR A 40 -14.73 20.87 -1.43
N SER A 41 -14.99 21.57 -2.54
CA SER A 41 -14.39 21.32 -3.86
C SER A 41 -13.21 22.25 -4.16
N THR A 42 -12.93 23.22 -3.29
CA THR A 42 -11.80 24.14 -3.50
C THR A 42 -10.46 23.42 -3.33
N PRO A 43 -9.44 23.74 -4.15
CA PRO A 43 -8.09 23.15 -4.01
C PRO A 43 -7.51 23.33 -2.59
N ASN A 44 -7.76 24.48 -1.96
CA ASN A 44 -7.28 24.77 -0.61
C ASN A 44 -7.94 23.83 0.43
N PHE A 45 -9.25 23.62 0.35
CA PHE A 45 -9.93 22.69 1.23
C PHE A 45 -9.40 21.26 1.03
N ILE A 46 -9.29 20.81 -0.22
CA ILE A 46 -8.80 19.46 -0.56
C ILE A 46 -7.40 19.25 0.01
N LYS A 47 -6.50 20.23 -0.16
CA LYS A 47 -5.13 20.17 0.37
C LYS A 47 -5.11 20.11 1.90
N SER A 48 -5.86 20.98 2.56
CA SER A 48 -5.97 21.00 4.03
C SER A 48 -6.59 19.70 4.55
N PHE A 49 -7.63 19.21 3.88
CA PHE A 49 -8.27 17.95 4.23
C PHE A 49 -7.29 16.75 4.10
N ALA A 50 -6.48 16.71 3.05
CA ALA A 50 -5.48 15.67 2.87
C ALA A 50 -4.46 15.66 4.03
N ILE A 51 -4.00 16.84 4.47
CA ILE A 51 -3.09 16.98 5.62
C ILE A 51 -3.75 16.46 6.92
N HIS A 52 -4.99 16.87 7.20
CA HIS A 52 -5.71 16.42 8.40
C HIS A 52 -6.05 14.93 8.35
N SER A 53 -6.34 14.40 7.17
CA SER A 53 -6.65 12.99 6.97
C SER A 53 -5.41 12.11 7.13
N SER A 54 -4.24 12.55 6.64
CA SER A 54 -2.99 11.80 6.79
C SER A 54 -2.50 11.72 8.25
N ALA A 55 -2.92 12.65 9.11
CA ALA A 55 -2.67 12.58 10.55
C ALA A 55 -3.52 11.50 11.27
N ARG A 56 -4.50 10.91 10.56
CA ARG A 56 -5.39 9.85 11.09
C ARG A 56 -5.37 8.64 10.14
N PRO A 57 -4.25 7.96 10.02
CA PRO A 57 -4.15 6.81 9.14
C PRO A 57 -5.09 5.69 9.57
N SER A 58 -5.52 4.89 8.62
CA SER A 58 -6.29 3.69 8.86
C SER A 58 -5.62 2.50 8.19
N ILE A 59 -5.76 1.34 8.80
CA ILE A 59 -5.29 0.07 8.23
C ILE A 59 -6.40 -0.47 7.35
N LEU A 60 -6.05 -0.84 6.12
CA LEU A 60 -6.96 -1.51 5.21
C LEU A 60 -6.55 -2.97 5.07
N SER A 61 -7.45 -3.87 5.44
CA SER A 61 -7.30 -5.31 5.25
C SER A 61 -8.18 -5.77 4.09
N CYS A 62 -7.69 -6.70 3.30
CA CYS A 62 -8.43 -7.32 2.19
C CYS A 62 -8.57 -8.81 2.41
N SER A 63 -9.78 -9.33 2.33
CA SER A 63 -10.08 -10.75 2.29
C SER A 63 -10.62 -11.14 0.92
N VAL A 64 -10.18 -12.27 0.39
CA VAL A 64 -10.62 -12.79 -0.92
C VAL A 64 -11.55 -13.97 -0.71
N LYS A 65 -12.82 -13.82 -1.06
CA LYS A 65 -13.78 -14.91 -1.12
C LYS A 65 -13.69 -15.59 -2.50
N LYS A 66 -12.90 -16.66 -2.59
CA LYS A 66 -12.60 -17.34 -3.86
C LYS A 66 -13.85 -17.86 -4.56
N GLU A 67 -14.77 -18.48 -3.82
CA GLU A 67 -15.99 -19.07 -4.36
C GLU A 67 -16.90 -18.02 -5.00
N GLU A 68 -16.95 -16.82 -4.44
CA GLU A 68 -17.76 -15.71 -4.93
C GLU A 68 -17.05 -14.82 -5.94
N GLY A 69 -15.72 -14.96 -6.11
CA GLY A 69 -14.90 -14.03 -6.88
C GLY A 69 -14.92 -12.59 -6.33
N LYS A 70 -15.05 -12.46 -5.02
CA LYS A 70 -15.28 -11.21 -4.33
C LYS A 70 -14.10 -10.84 -3.44
N ARG A 71 -13.68 -9.59 -3.49
CA ARG A 71 -12.75 -9.00 -2.51
C ARG A 71 -13.56 -8.19 -1.50
N VAL A 72 -13.30 -8.44 -0.24
CA VAL A 72 -13.92 -7.69 0.87
C VAL A 72 -12.83 -6.93 1.59
N PHE A 73 -12.98 -5.63 1.66
CA PHE A 73 -12.04 -4.74 2.32
C PHE A 73 -12.63 -4.28 3.65
N PHE A 74 -11.78 -4.24 4.65
CA PHE A 74 -12.11 -3.78 6.00
C PHE A 74 -11.16 -2.64 6.37
N SER A 75 -11.71 -1.53 6.83
CA SER A 75 -10.94 -0.39 7.31
C SER A 75 -10.99 -0.33 8.83
N PHE A 76 -9.84 -0.12 9.47
CA PHE A 76 -9.68 -0.03 10.91
C PHE A 76 -8.91 1.23 11.28
N PRO A 77 -9.16 1.85 12.44
CA PRO A 77 -8.33 2.93 12.92
C PRO A 77 -6.94 2.43 13.23
N HIS A 78 -5.92 3.21 12.86
CA HIS A 78 -4.54 2.91 13.24
C HIS A 78 -4.28 3.20 14.71
N GLN A 79 -4.77 4.35 15.21
CA GLN A 79 -4.68 4.70 16.63
C GLN A 79 -5.68 3.89 17.43
N GLN A 80 -5.19 3.22 18.45
CA GLN A 80 -5.98 2.40 19.33
C GLN A 80 -5.85 2.88 20.78
N ASP A 81 -6.90 2.63 21.55
CA ASP A 81 -6.84 2.78 23.00
C ASP A 81 -5.88 1.70 23.56
N PRO A 82 -4.77 2.08 24.21
CA PRO A 82 -3.83 1.11 24.79
C PRO A 82 -4.48 0.17 25.81
N LYS A 83 -5.63 0.56 26.37
CA LYS A 83 -6.40 -0.24 27.34
C LYS A 83 -7.36 -1.23 26.69
N ASN A 84 -7.61 -1.10 25.38
CA ASN A 84 -8.53 -1.99 24.66
C ASN A 84 -7.80 -2.67 23.48
N PRO A 85 -7.47 -3.97 23.59
CA PRO A 85 -6.82 -4.72 22.51
C PRO A 85 -7.75 -5.06 21.35
N TYR A 86 -9.04 -4.73 21.46
CA TYR A 86 -10.03 -4.98 20.43
C TYR A 86 -10.36 -3.70 19.67
N THR A 87 -10.43 -3.80 18.36
CA THR A 87 -10.76 -2.68 17.48
C THR A 87 -11.88 -3.07 16.54
N SER A 88 -12.92 -2.24 16.53
CA SER A 88 -14.06 -2.44 15.63
C SER A 88 -13.76 -1.94 14.22
N ILE A 89 -14.40 -2.56 13.24
CA ILE A 89 -14.36 -2.14 11.84
C ILE A 89 -14.94 -0.73 11.71
N LEU A 90 -14.20 0.19 11.08
CA LEU A 90 -14.69 1.52 10.72
C LEU A 90 -15.60 1.46 9.50
N ASP A 91 -15.22 0.67 8.50
CA ASP A 91 -15.99 0.52 7.27
C ASP A 91 -15.69 -0.83 6.58
N LYS A 92 -16.67 -1.33 5.82
CA LYS A 92 -16.58 -2.56 5.03
C LYS A 92 -16.97 -2.25 3.59
N TYR A 93 -16.18 -2.73 2.64
CA TYR A 93 -16.40 -2.55 1.21
C TYR A 93 -16.35 -3.89 0.49
N ASP A 94 -17.32 -4.11 -0.37
CA ASP A 94 -17.37 -5.27 -1.25
C ASP A 94 -17.00 -4.86 -2.66
N MET A 95 -15.98 -5.49 -3.26
CA MET A 95 -15.62 -5.29 -4.66
C MET A 95 -15.79 -6.61 -5.40
N MET A 96 -16.67 -6.61 -6.40
CA MET A 96 -16.82 -7.74 -7.31
C MET A 96 -15.71 -7.70 -8.35
N LEU A 97 -14.92 -8.74 -8.43
CA LEU A 97 -13.98 -8.95 -9.51
C LEU A 97 -14.60 -9.91 -10.54
N PRO A 98 -14.36 -9.71 -11.83
CA PRO A 98 -14.80 -10.66 -12.84
C PRO A 98 -14.26 -12.05 -12.56
N LYS A 99 -15.13 -13.07 -12.51
CA LYS A 99 -14.79 -14.45 -12.14
C LYS A 99 -13.69 -15.12 -12.99
N LYS A 100 -13.42 -14.60 -14.20
CA LYS A 100 -12.40 -15.12 -15.12
C LYS A 100 -11.01 -14.50 -14.95
N ASP A 101 -10.86 -13.56 -14.04
CA ASP A 101 -9.69 -12.68 -13.98
C ASP A 101 -8.86 -12.86 -12.69
N ALA A 102 -9.05 -13.95 -11.95
CA ALA A 102 -8.10 -14.35 -10.92
C ALA A 102 -6.75 -14.64 -11.59
N CYS A 103 -5.72 -13.90 -11.21
CA CYS A 103 -4.38 -14.07 -11.77
C CYS A 103 -3.93 -15.52 -11.59
N PRO A 104 -3.65 -16.30 -12.66
CA PRO A 104 -3.38 -17.73 -12.55
C PRO A 104 -2.10 -18.05 -11.77
N ILE A 105 -1.20 -17.08 -11.63
CA ILE A 105 0.10 -17.26 -10.94
C ILE A 105 -0.07 -17.52 -9.42
N PHE A 106 -1.24 -17.23 -8.87
CA PHE A 106 -1.49 -17.33 -7.42
C PHE A 106 -2.61 -18.27 -7.02
N SER A 107 -3.20 -19.02 -7.99
CA SER A 107 -4.37 -19.86 -7.73
C SER A 107 -4.11 -21.12 -6.89
N ASP A 108 -2.87 -21.63 -6.87
CA ASP A 108 -2.56 -22.92 -6.24
C ASP A 108 -2.15 -22.83 -4.76
N LEU A 109 -1.87 -21.64 -4.24
CA LEU A 109 -1.40 -21.44 -2.86
C LEU A 109 -2.43 -20.83 -1.90
N GLY A 110 -3.67 -20.96 -2.19
CA GLY A 110 -4.76 -20.79 -1.21
C GLY A 110 -5.03 -19.36 -0.73
N TYR A 111 -4.06 -18.51 -0.52
CA TYR A 111 -4.25 -17.16 0.05
C TYR A 111 -3.19 -16.21 -0.50
N VAL A 112 -3.62 -15.20 -1.23
CA VAL A 112 -2.73 -14.12 -1.67
C VAL A 112 -3.17 -12.85 -0.99
N PHE A 113 -2.43 -12.44 0.00
CA PHE A 113 -2.42 -11.05 0.43
C PHE A 113 -1.48 -10.31 -0.53
N ASP A 114 -2.03 -9.73 -1.59
CA ASP A 114 -1.32 -8.70 -2.30
C ASP A 114 -1.26 -7.49 -1.37
N VAL A 115 -0.11 -7.25 -0.77
CA VAL A 115 0.15 -6.05 0.00
C VAL A 115 0.32 -4.91 -1.00
N HIS A 116 -0.80 -4.31 -1.40
CA HIS A 116 -0.77 -3.12 -2.22
C HIS A 116 -0.65 -1.90 -1.30
N ASP A 117 0.37 -1.09 -1.55
CA ASP A 117 0.46 0.21 -0.89
C ASP A 117 -0.70 1.10 -1.33
N SER A 118 -1.29 1.78 -0.37
CA SER A 118 -2.20 2.88 -0.66
C SER A 118 -1.38 4.13 -0.95
N ILE A 119 -1.43 4.59 -2.19
CA ILE A 119 -0.69 5.78 -2.63
C ILE A 119 -1.62 6.99 -2.61
N ARG A 120 -1.50 7.81 -1.57
CA ARG A 120 -2.38 8.97 -1.35
C ARG A 120 -3.87 8.63 -1.40
N GLY A 121 -4.24 7.49 -0.80
CA GLY A 121 -5.63 7.03 -0.74
C GLY A 121 -6.13 6.31 -1.98
N LEU A 122 -5.28 6.08 -2.98
CA LEU A 122 -5.59 5.25 -4.14
C LEU A 122 -4.88 3.90 -4.04
N ILE A 123 -5.53 2.86 -4.53
CA ILE A 123 -5.01 1.50 -4.59
C ILE A 123 -5.14 1.01 -6.03
N SER A 124 -4.09 0.37 -6.53
CA SER A 124 -4.11 -0.27 -7.85
C SER A 124 -4.33 -1.77 -7.73
N PHE A 125 -5.14 -2.32 -8.62
CA PHE A 125 -5.34 -3.75 -8.77
C PHE A 125 -5.10 -4.14 -10.22
N GLU A 126 -4.47 -5.27 -10.41
CA GLU A 126 -4.30 -5.87 -11.71
C GLU A 126 -5.31 -6.99 -11.92
N ASN A 127 -5.87 -7.03 -13.11
CA ASN A 127 -6.51 -8.21 -13.64
C ASN A 127 -5.85 -8.57 -14.99
N PRO A 128 -6.03 -9.77 -15.52
CA PRO A 128 -5.37 -10.20 -16.77
C PRO A 128 -5.60 -9.30 -17.97
N LYS A 129 -6.57 -8.40 -17.94
CA LYS A 129 -6.97 -7.57 -19.07
C LYS A 129 -6.88 -6.08 -18.82
N SER A 130 -6.83 -5.64 -17.58
CA SER A 130 -6.91 -4.22 -17.22
C SER A 130 -6.26 -3.92 -15.87
N ILE A 131 -6.02 -2.65 -15.62
CA ILE A 131 -5.59 -2.12 -14.35
C ILE A 131 -6.75 -1.29 -13.80
N ILE A 132 -7.10 -1.54 -12.54
CA ILE A 132 -8.16 -0.83 -11.83
C ILE A 132 -7.51 0.05 -10.77
N ILE A 133 -7.81 1.33 -10.80
CA ILE A 133 -7.45 2.29 -9.76
C ILE A 133 -8.69 2.54 -8.92
N TRP A 134 -8.58 2.28 -7.63
CA TRP A 134 -9.69 2.36 -6.71
C TRP A 134 -9.44 3.38 -5.60
N ASN A 135 -10.44 4.20 -5.32
CA ASN A 135 -10.51 5.07 -4.16
C ASN A 135 -11.46 4.47 -3.12
N PRO A 136 -10.95 3.84 -2.06
CA PRO A 136 -11.80 3.21 -1.04
C PRO A 136 -12.68 4.21 -0.31
N THR A 137 -12.21 5.43 -0.10
CA THR A 137 -12.95 6.49 0.59
C THR A 137 -14.19 6.93 -0.18
N LEU A 138 -14.05 7.12 -1.49
CA LEU A 138 -15.15 7.51 -2.37
C LEU A 138 -15.96 6.32 -2.88
N ARG A 139 -15.45 5.09 -2.70
CA ARG A 139 -15.99 3.85 -3.28
C ARG A 139 -16.10 3.91 -4.81
N GLN A 140 -15.17 4.61 -5.42
CA GLN A 140 -15.13 4.79 -6.87
C GLN A 140 -13.89 4.11 -7.44
N HIS A 141 -14.02 3.59 -8.63
CA HIS A 141 -12.90 3.02 -9.35
C HIS A 141 -12.91 3.48 -10.81
N VAL A 142 -11.73 3.45 -11.40
CA VAL A 142 -11.50 3.71 -12.81
C VAL A 142 -10.73 2.54 -13.39
N THR A 143 -11.16 2.04 -14.53
CA THR A 143 -10.43 1.02 -15.29
C THR A 143 -9.58 1.69 -16.34
N LEU A 144 -8.27 1.49 -16.27
CA LEU A 144 -7.35 2.07 -17.24
C LEU A 144 -7.42 1.36 -18.59
N PRO A 145 -7.11 2.05 -19.69
CA PRO A 145 -6.96 1.43 -21.00
C PRO A 145 -5.96 0.27 -20.92
N LYS A 146 -6.19 -0.78 -21.69
CA LYS A 146 -5.27 -1.93 -21.72
C LYS A 146 -3.86 -1.48 -22.13
N PRO A 147 -2.82 -1.74 -21.31
CA PRO A 147 -1.45 -1.48 -21.73
C PRO A 147 -1.08 -2.42 -22.89
N ARG A 148 -0.42 -1.88 -23.90
CA ARG A 148 0.08 -2.68 -25.03
C ARG A 148 1.48 -3.18 -24.68
N VAL A 149 1.55 -4.11 -23.75
CA VAL A 149 2.77 -4.81 -23.30
C VAL A 149 2.54 -6.31 -23.32
N SER A 150 3.58 -7.08 -23.56
CA SER A 150 3.53 -8.55 -23.54
C SER A 150 3.29 -9.06 -22.13
N LYS A 151 2.65 -10.20 -22.01
CA LYS A 151 2.44 -10.89 -20.74
C LYS A 151 3.58 -11.86 -20.45
N PRO A 152 3.92 -12.09 -19.21
CA PRO A 152 3.33 -11.48 -18.00
C PRO A 152 3.76 -10.02 -17.83
N TRP A 153 2.90 -9.20 -17.22
CA TRP A 153 3.18 -7.80 -16.91
C TRP A 153 2.70 -7.43 -15.51
N THR A 154 3.26 -6.36 -14.95
CA THR A 154 2.83 -5.77 -13.69
C THR A 154 2.69 -4.26 -13.79
N SER A 155 1.95 -3.66 -12.87
CA SER A 155 1.75 -2.22 -12.80
C SER A 155 2.07 -1.67 -11.41
N LEU A 156 2.72 -0.52 -11.37
CA LEU A 156 3.08 0.19 -10.15
C LEU A 156 2.41 1.55 -10.14
N LEU A 157 1.70 1.86 -9.07
CA LEU A 157 1.09 3.17 -8.87
C LEU A 157 2.07 4.08 -8.14
N GLY A 158 2.45 5.19 -8.74
CA GLY A 158 3.30 6.21 -8.17
C GLY A 158 2.58 7.54 -7.99
N TYR A 159 3.14 8.42 -7.18
CA TYR A 159 2.65 9.76 -6.96
C TYR A 159 3.78 10.77 -7.00
N ASP A 160 3.62 11.81 -7.81
CA ASP A 160 4.52 12.98 -7.84
C ASP A 160 4.02 14.03 -6.84
N PRO A 161 4.72 14.26 -5.72
CA PRO A 161 4.28 15.21 -4.70
C PRO A 161 4.42 16.67 -5.13
N ILE A 162 5.14 16.96 -6.22
CA ILE A 162 5.37 18.32 -6.71
C ILE A 162 4.28 18.72 -7.70
N ALA A 163 3.99 17.85 -8.66
CA ALA A 163 2.92 18.07 -9.63
C ALA A 163 1.52 17.72 -9.08
N ASP A 164 1.44 17.04 -7.93
CA ASP A 164 0.20 16.49 -7.34
C ASP A 164 -0.51 15.53 -8.30
N GLU A 165 0.27 14.66 -8.96
CA GLU A 165 -0.21 13.76 -9.99
C GLU A 165 0.10 12.29 -9.67
N HIS A 166 -0.84 11.41 -9.98
CA HIS A 166 -0.59 9.97 -9.94
C HIS A 166 -0.18 9.47 -11.32
N LYS A 167 0.83 8.61 -11.37
CA LYS A 167 1.25 7.91 -12.59
C LYS A 167 1.24 6.40 -12.36
N VAL A 168 0.88 5.66 -13.40
CA VAL A 168 0.96 4.21 -13.39
C VAL A 168 2.04 3.79 -14.38
N LEU A 169 3.03 3.07 -13.87
CA LEU A 169 4.09 2.43 -14.64
C LEU A 169 3.70 0.99 -14.88
N CYS A 170 3.59 0.56 -16.14
CA CYS A 170 3.32 -0.82 -16.52
C CYS A 170 4.53 -1.42 -17.24
N MET A 171 4.95 -2.58 -16.81
CA MET A 171 6.17 -3.26 -17.29
C MET A 171 5.87 -4.69 -17.68
N SER A 172 6.45 -5.17 -18.79
CA SER A 172 6.52 -6.58 -19.11
C SER A 172 7.51 -7.27 -18.19
N LEU A 173 7.11 -8.38 -17.61
CA LEU A 173 7.98 -9.19 -16.75
C LEU A 173 8.73 -10.19 -17.64
N CYS A 174 10.03 -10.27 -17.48
CA CYS A 174 10.86 -11.20 -18.22
C CYS A 174 11.21 -12.39 -17.32
N GLU A 175 10.85 -13.60 -17.73
CA GLU A 175 11.24 -14.83 -17.04
C GLU A 175 12.74 -15.13 -17.21
N ASP A 176 13.33 -14.68 -18.32
CA ASP A 176 14.75 -14.79 -18.58
C ASP A 176 15.42 -13.42 -18.40
N ALA A 177 16.13 -13.25 -17.30
CA ALA A 177 16.84 -12.01 -16.96
C ALA A 177 17.87 -11.56 -18.02
N ARG A 178 18.18 -12.40 -19.01
CA ARG A 178 19.09 -12.07 -20.12
C ARG A 178 18.41 -11.44 -21.32
N LYS A 179 17.07 -11.48 -21.37
CA LYS A 179 16.29 -10.89 -22.45
C LYS A 179 15.79 -9.51 -22.05
N HIS A 180 16.05 -8.53 -22.88
CA HIS A 180 15.39 -7.23 -22.72
C HIS A 180 13.88 -7.40 -22.92
N GLY A 181 13.12 -7.02 -21.88
CA GLY A 181 11.67 -6.89 -21.99
C GLY A 181 11.28 -5.72 -22.91
N GLU A 182 9.99 -5.57 -23.13
CA GLU A 182 9.46 -4.40 -23.81
C GLU A 182 9.63 -3.15 -22.95
N ASP A 183 9.77 -1.98 -23.62
CA ASP A 183 9.83 -0.70 -22.92
C ASP A 183 8.59 -0.50 -22.03
N PRO A 184 8.79 -0.07 -20.77
CA PRO A 184 7.70 0.23 -19.87
C PRO A 184 6.76 1.29 -20.43
N LYS A 185 5.49 1.19 -20.07
CA LYS A 185 4.45 2.17 -20.43
C LYS A 185 4.05 2.96 -19.21
N ILE A 186 3.78 4.23 -19.42
CA ILE A 186 3.35 5.16 -18.36
C ILE A 186 2.04 5.80 -18.78
N ILE A 187 1.16 6.00 -17.81
CA ILE A 187 -0.05 6.81 -17.93
C ILE A 187 -0.18 7.72 -16.71
N THR A 188 -0.51 9.00 -16.94
CA THR A 188 -0.83 9.95 -15.87
C THR A 188 -2.33 9.98 -15.65
N LEU A 189 -2.77 9.77 -14.41
CA LEU A 189 -4.19 9.73 -14.09
C LEU A 189 -4.82 11.11 -14.22
N GLY A 190 -5.97 11.17 -14.87
CA GLY A 190 -6.70 12.42 -15.07
C GLY A 190 -6.18 13.33 -16.19
N ALA A 191 -4.94 13.18 -16.63
CA ALA A 191 -4.34 14.03 -17.65
C ALA A 191 -4.17 13.34 -19.02
N GLN A 192 -4.07 12.02 -19.05
CA GLN A 192 -3.80 11.25 -20.26
C GLN A 192 -4.77 10.10 -20.44
N GLU A 193 -5.24 9.95 -21.67
CA GLU A 193 -6.10 8.82 -22.06
C GLU A 193 -5.33 7.63 -22.64
N LYS A 194 -4.05 7.81 -22.96
CA LYS A 194 -3.23 6.81 -23.66
C LYS A 194 -1.90 6.57 -22.95
N TRP A 195 -1.47 5.31 -22.99
CA TRP A 195 -0.15 4.90 -22.56
C TRP A 195 0.93 5.45 -23.50
N ARG A 196 1.99 5.94 -22.91
CA ARG A 196 3.23 6.35 -23.60
C ARG A 196 4.41 5.52 -23.15
N ILE A 197 5.46 5.47 -23.92
CA ILE A 197 6.69 4.75 -23.59
C ILE A 197 7.47 5.55 -22.55
N ALA A 198 7.98 4.87 -21.52
CA ALA A 198 8.98 5.43 -20.60
C ALA A 198 10.34 5.55 -21.28
N LYS A 199 11.07 6.63 -20.93
CA LYS A 199 12.36 6.92 -21.55
C LYS A 199 13.38 5.93 -21.15
N THR A 200 14.00 5.11 -21.30
CA THR A 200 15.06 4.21 -20.78
C THR A 200 14.59 3.33 -19.63
N SER A 201 14.85 2.07 -19.71
CA SER A 201 14.45 1.11 -18.70
C SER A 201 15.52 0.06 -18.49
N PRO A 202 15.82 -0.30 -17.23
CA PRO A 202 16.58 -1.52 -16.93
C PRO A 202 15.74 -2.77 -17.23
N ILE A 203 16.35 -3.95 -17.16
CA ILE A 203 15.64 -5.22 -17.26
C ILE A 203 14.77 -5.40 -15.99
N HIS A 204 13.51 -5.78 -16.18
CA HIS A 204 12.57 -5.99 -15.08
C HIS A 204 12.31 -7.49 -14.90
N PRO A 205 12.77 -8.07 -13.78
CA PRO A 205 12.42 -9.44 -13.41
C PRO A 205 10.97 -9.51 -12.91
N SER A 206 10.47 -10.73 -12.74
CA SER A 206 9.20 -10.96 -12.06
C SER A 206 9.24 -10.38 -10.65
N MET A 207 8.40 -9.40 -10.36
CA MET A 207 8.39 -8.67 -9.09
C MET A 207 7.18 -9.01 -8.26
N LYS A 208 7.40 -9.15 -6.94
CA LYS A 208 6.33 -9.44 -5.98
C LYS A 208 6.09 -8.28 -5.00
N THR A 209 7.10 -7.42 -4.79
CA THR A 209 7.00 -6.31 -3.83
C THR A 209 7.58 -5.04 -4.43
N TRP A 210 6.90 -3.94 -4.16
CA TRP A 210 7.32 -2.60 -4.54
C TRP A 210 6.83 -1.59 -3.50
N ARG A 211 7.44 -0.41 -3.46
CA ARG A 211 7.04 0.70 -2.58
C ARG A 211 7.13 2.02 -3.32
N CYS A 212 6.23 2.94 -2.99
CA CYS A 212 6.31 4.33 -3.43
C CYS A 212 6.61 5.22 -2.22
N ILE A 213 7.79 5.81 -2.19
CA ILE A 213 8.27 6.62 -1.08
C ILE A 213 8.73 7.96 -1.61
N ASN A 214 8.12 9.06 -1.13
CA ASN A 214 8.48 10.44 -1.48
C ASN A 214 8.60 10.70 -2.99
N GLY A 215 7.70 10.12 -3.80
CA GLY A 215 7.70 10.31 -5.25
C GLY A 215 8.62 9.38 -6.02
N VAL A 216 9.20 8.38 -5.36
CA VAL A 216 10.06 7.38 -6.00
C VAL A 216 9.47 6.00 -5.80
N LEU A 217 9.31 5.26 -6.89
CA LEU A 217 8.94 3.84 -6.88
C LEU A 217 10.22 3.01 -6.73
N TYR A 218 10.20 2.05 -5.79
CA TYR A 218 11.29 1.11 -5.56
C TYR A 218 10.78 -0.30 -5.73
N TYR A 219 11.55 -1.15 -6.41
CA TYR A 219 11.24 -2.55 -6.62
C TYR A 219 12.50 -3.37 -6.85
N TYR A 220 12.40 -4.70 -6.75
CA TYR A 220 13.54 -5.56 -7.01
C TYR A 220 13.89 -5.58 -8.48
N GLY A 221 15.18 -5.42 -8.77
CA GLY A 221 15.81 -5.61 -10.06
C GLY A 221 16.42 -6.99 -10.21
N VAL A 222 17.22 -7.15 -11.26
CA VAL A 222 18.03 -8.35 -11.49
C VAL A 222 19.11 -8.44 -10.42
N ASP A 223 19.55 -9.67 -10.09
CA ASP A 223 20.61 -9.96 -9.12
C ASP A 223 20.36 -9.33 -7.73
N CYS A 224 19.11 -9.30 -7.32
CA CYS A 224 18.71 -8.68 -6.06
C CYS A 224 19.09 -7.20 -5.94
N SER A 225 19.32 -6.51 -7.03
CA SER A 225 19.43 -5.07 -7.01
C SER A 225 18.07 -4.43 -6.68
N VAL A 226 18.06 -3.17 -6.32
CA VAL A 226 16.85 -2.36 -6.23
C VAL A 226 16.81 -1.42 -7.42
N VAL A 227 15.69 -1.36 -8.11
CA VAL A 227 15.46 -0.33 -9.11
C VAL A 227 14.60 0.75 -8.49
N SER A 228 15.05 1.99 -8.62
CA SER A 228 14.23 3.17 -8.31
C SER A 228 13.74 3.81 -9.59
N PHE A 229 12.51 4.34 -9.55
CA PHE A 229 11.91 5.12 -10.62
C PHE A 229 11.35 6.40 -10.04
N ASP A 230 11.95 7.54 -10.38
CA ASP A 230 11.46 8.85 -9.98
C ASP A 230 10.22 9.24 -10.79
N VAL A 231 9.09 9.37 -10.12
CA VAL A 231 7.77 9.58 -10.76
C VAL A 231 7.70 10.91 -11.50
N LYS A 232 8.42 11.93 -11.03
CA LYS A 232 8.46 13.25 -11.66
C LYS A 232 9.30 13.25 -12.93
N SER A 233 10.57 12.90 -12.81
CA SER A 233 11.54 12.95 -13.90
C SER A 233 11.46 11.74 -14.84
N GLU A 234 10.81 10.66 -14.38
CA GLU A 234 10.65 9.38 -15.10
C GLU A 234 11.98 8.71 -15.42
N LYS A 235 12.96 8.91 -14.53
CA LYS A 235 14.28 8.30 -14.63
C LYS A 235 14.38 7.06 -13.76
N PHE A 236 15.05 6.06 -14.29
CA PHE A 236 15.41 4.85 -13.55
C PHE A 236 16.85 4.95 -13.04
N LEU A 237 17.06 4.39 -11.85
CA LEU A 237 18.38 4.18 -11.26
C LEU A 237 18.43 2.77 -10.67
N THR A 238 19.50 2.03 -10.97
CA THR A 238 19.74 0.73 -10.35
C THR A 238 20.66 0.89 -9.15
N ILE A 239 20.20 0.44 -7.99
CA ILE A 239 20.86 0.53 -6.70
C ILE A 239 21.36 -0.89 -6.35
N LYS A 240 22.63 -1.03 -6.03
CA LYS A 240 23.18 -2.32 -5.61
C LYS A 240 22.56 -2.77 -4.29
N LYS A 241 22.41 -4.08 -4.13
CA LYS A 241 21.99 -4.65 -2.85
C LYS A 241 22.97 -4.26 -1.74
N PRO A 242 22.50 -4.11 -0.50
CA PRO A 242 23.39 -3.81 0.62
C PRO A 242 24.40 -4.93 0.86
N GLU A 243 25.57 -4.59 1.39
CA GLU A 243 26.60 -5.56 1.76
C GLU A 243 26.09 -6.50 2.86
N GLY A 244 26.48 -7.78 2.76
CA GLY A 244 26.03 -8.81 3.71
C GLY A 244 24.56 -9.23 3.54
N CYS A 245 23.86 -8.73 2.52
CA CYS A 245 22.55 -9.24 2.15
C CYS A 245 22.71 -10.52 1.31
N VAL A 246 22.33 -11.64 1.91
CA VAL A 246 22.27 -12.93 1.20
C VAL A 246 20.89 -13.02 0.56
N CYS A 247 20.82 -12.78 -0.73
CA CYS A 247 19.60 -12.90 -1.50
C CYS A 247 19.76 -14.06 -2.48
N ASP A 248 19.17 -15.18 -2.14
CA ASP A 248 19.09 -16.33 -3.02
C ASP A 248 17.83 -16.20 -3.88
N MET A 249 18.00 -15.79 -5.14
CA MET A 249 16.92 -15.72 -6.13
C MET A 249 16.33 -17.11 -6.47
N ILE A 250 16.92 -18.18 -5.90
CA ILE A 250 16.55 -19.56 -6.20
C ILE A 250 15.31 -20.02 -5.41
N ASP A 251 14.95 -19.32 -4.36
CA ASP A 251 13.78 -19.68 -3.55
C ASP A 251 12.49 -19.27 -4.26
N GLU A 252 11.98 -20.14 -5.14
CA GLU A 252 10.59 -20.14 -5.63
C GLU A 252 9.57 -20.37 -4.51
N LEU A 253 10.01 -20.44 -3.25
CA LEU A 253 9.15 -20.66 -2.09
C LEU A 253 8.32 -19.41 -1.78
N PRO A 254 7.04 -19.59 -1.39
CA PRO A 254 6.09 -18.51 -1.19
C PRO A 254 6.36 -17.64 0.05
N ASN A 255 7.50 -17.77 0.68
CA ASN A 255 7.86 -17.01 1.88
C ASN A 255 8.99 -16.04 1.53
N PRO A 256 8.67 -14.77 1.21
CA PRO A 256 9.72 -13.80 0.93
C PRO A 256 10.48 -13.54 2.24
N LYS A 257 11.65 -14.13 2.35
CA LYS A 257 12.59 -13.79 3.44
C LYS A 257 13.05 -12.33 3.35
N HIS A 258 12.81 -11.69 2.21
CA HIS A 258 13.18 -10.33 1.92
C HIS A 258 11.95 -9.50 1.54
N SER A 259 11.83 -8.33 2.13
CA SER A 259 10.78 -7.37 1.80
C SER A 259 11.33 -5.96 1.71
N LEU A 260 10.82 -5.18 0.75
CA LEU A 260 11.00 -3.73 0.72
C LEU A 260 9.90 -3.10 1.53
N ILE A 261 10.26 -2.17 2.42
CA ILE A 261 9.31 -1.42 3.25
C ILE A 261 9.62 0.08 3.20
N SER A 262 8.65 0.90 3.56
CA SER A 262 8.90 2.28 3.92
C SER A 262 9.23 2.32 5.42
N TYR A 263 10.37 2.86 5.78
CA TYR A 263 10.79 3.02 7.16
C TYR A 263 11.28 4.44 7.38
N LYS A 264 10.60 5.20 8.24
CA LYS A 264 10.89 6.63 8.49
C LYS A 264 10.96 7.47 7.20
N GLY A 265 10.08 7.19 6.25
CA GLY A 265 10.07 7.88 4.95
C GLY A 265 11.25 7.57 4.03
N ARG A 266 12.03 6.53 4.32
CA ARG A 266 13.12 6.02 3.49
C ARG A 266 12.84 4.60 3.04
N LEU A 267 13.49 4.17 1.97
CA LEU A 267 13.47 2.76 1.61
C LEU A 267 14.26 1.97 2.64
N ALA A 268 13.66 0.89 3.10
CA ALA A 268 14.38 -0.11 3.86
C ALA A 268 14.17 -1.50 3.27
N TRP A 269 15.22 -2.30 3.36
CA TRP A 269 15.23 -3.69 3.00
C TRP A 269 15.31 -4.52 4.27
N ILE A 270 14.35 -5.39 4.49
CA ILE A 270 14.33 -6.27 5.65
C ILE A 270 14.58 -7.71 5.23
N TYR A 271 15.40 -8.40 5.99
CA TYR A 271 15.53 -9.84 5.95
C TYR A 271 14.90 -10.44 7.19
N ASP A 272 13.78 -11.12 6.98
CA ASP A 272 13.05 -11.82 8.02
C ASP A 272 13.34 -13.33 7.88
N GLY A 273 14.53 -13.71 8.33
CA GLY A 273 14.96 -15.11 8.36
C GLY A 273 14.28 -15.89 9.47
N PHE A 274 14.38 -17.22 9.45
CA PHE A 274 13.97 -18.08 10.57
C PHE A 274 14.84 -17.88 11.83
N SER A 275 15.76 -16.93 11.81
CA SER A 275 16.60 -16.58 12.95
C SER A 275 15.84 -15.69 13.93
N ARG A 276 16.30 -15.71 15.18
CA ARG A 276 15.80 -14.83 16.24
C ARG A 276 15.99 -13.34 15.92
N PHE A 277 16.92 -13.03 15.01
CA PHE A 277 17.31 -11.68 14.65
C PHE A 277 16.90 -11.41 13.20
N SER A 278 16.27 -10.29 12.99
CA SER A 278 16.02 -9.71 11.68
C SER A 278 16.99 -8.57 11.44
N ARG A 279 17.41 -8.41 10.19
CA ARG A 279 18.31 -7.34 9.78
C ARG A 279 17.58 -6.36 8.89
N LEU A 280 17.74 -5.09 9.17
CA LEU A 280 17.18 -3.98 8.42
C LEU A 280 18.34 -3.20 7.79
N TRP A 281 18.32 -3.03 6.47
CA TRP A 281 19.18 -2.11 5.74
C TRP A 281 18.33 -0.92 5.30
N ILE A 282 18.79 0.28 5.62
CA ILE A 282 18.11 1.53 5.30
C ILE A 282 18.90 2.25 4.24
N LEU A 283 18.27 2.63 3.13
CA LEU A 283 18.91 3.38 2.07
C LEU A 283 19.09 4.84 2.50
N GLU A 284 20.33 5.24 2.71
CA GLU A 284 20.69 6.60 3.10
C GLU A 284 20.85 7.53 1.90
N ASP A 285 21.54 7.06 0.85
CA ASP A 285 21.77 7.79 -0.39
C ASP A 285 21.70 6.83 -1.59
N ALA A 286 20.71 7.04 -2.46
CA ALA A 286 20.49 6.21 -3.63
C ALA A 286 21.56 6.42 -4.72
N GLU A 287 22.05 7.64 -4.88
CA GLU A 287 23.06 7.95 -5.90
C GLU A 287 24.46 7.42 -5.50
N LYS A 288 24.82 7.55 -4.22
CA LYS A 288 26.05 6.99 -3.67
C LYS A 288 25.93 5.51 -3.33
N GLN A 289 24.71 4.95 -3.35
CA GLN A 289 24.43 3.56 -3.00
C GLN A 289 24.83 3.23 -1.56
N GLU A 290 24.62 4.18 -0.66
CA GLU A 290 24.95 4.06 0.76
C GLU A 290 23.79 3.46 1.54
N TRP A 291 24.09 2.41 2.32
CA TRP A 291 23.15 1.74 3.19
C TRP A 291 23.63 1.75 4.62
N SER A 292 22.76 2.05 5.58
CA SER A 292 22.99 1.80 6.99
C SER A 292 22.32 0.49 7.41
N THR A 293 22.81 -0.13 8.47
CA THR A 293 22.27 -1.40 8.96
C THR A 293 21.83 -1.29 10.41
N SER A 294 20.74 -1.98 10.73
CA SER A 294 20.26 -2.17 12.10
C SER A 294 19.83 -3.62 12.27
N GLU A 295 20.23 -4.23 13.38
CA GLU A 295 19.77 -5.56 13.78
C GLU A 295 18.81 -5.45 14.95
N PHE A 296 17.75 -6.23 14.92
CA PHE A 296 16.77 -6.27 15.98
C PHE A 296 16.24 -7.69 16.17
N GLU A 297 15.88 -7.98 17.41
CA GLU A 297 15.25 -9.25 17.76
C GLU A 297 13.74 -9.14 17.58
N VAL A 298 13.18 -9.88 16.63
CA VAL A 298 11.73 -9.93 16.45
C VAL A 298 11.16 -10.88 17.51
N PRO A 299 10.41 -10.38 18.50
CA PRO A 299 9.88 -11.21 19.57
C PRO A 299 8.77 -12.18 19.11
N LEU A 300 8.46 -12.19 17.84
CA LEU A 300 7.43 -13.03 17.21
C LEU A 300 7.79 -14.52 17.12
N GLY A 301 9.08 -14.89 17.29
CA GLY A 301 9.54 -16.29 17.27
C GLY A 301 9.04 -17.16 18.43
N ARG A 302 8.36 -16.56 19.41
CA ARG A 302 7.65 -17.26 20.47
C ARG A 302 6.17 -16.93 20.49
N THR A 303 5.50 -17.04 19.32
CA THR A 303 4.04 -17.14 19.36
C THR A 303 3.67 -18.27 20.32
N PRO A 304 2.73 -18.05 21.25
CA PRO A 304 2.29 -19.10 22.16
C PRO A 304 2.00 -20.36 21.32
N LYS A 305 2.53 -21.49 21.74
CA LYS A 305 2.43 -22.80 21.03
C LYS A 305 1.00 -23.21 20.67
N ASN A 306 0.01 -22.50 21.19
CA ASN A 306 -1.42 -22.78 21.03
C ASN A 306 -2.11 -21.94 19.97
N VAL A 307 -1.38 -21.08 19.24
CA VAL A 307 -2.01 -20.25 18.21
C VAL A 307 -1.30 -20.50 16.89
N ASN A 308 -1.98 -21.23 16.04
CA ASN A 308 -1.53 -21.57 14.68
C ASN A 308 -1.78 -20.37 13.75
N TYR A 309 -1.00 -19.28 13.94
CA TYR A 309 -1.12 -18.08 13.08
C TYR A 309 -0.53 -18.32 11.68
N GLY A 310 0.03 -19.48 11.40
CA GLY A 310 0.80 -19.65 10.19
C GLY A 310 1.99 -18.69 10.16
N TYR A 311 2.47 -18.36 8.98
CA TYR A 311 3.54 -17.40 8.82
C TYR A 311 3.00 -15.97 8.90
N LEU A 312 3.67 -15.10 9.68
CA LEU A 312 3.40 -13.68 9.70
C LEU A 312 4.09 -13.01 8.51
N LEU A 313 3.37 -12.11 7.87
CA LEU A 313 3.89 -11.26 6.79
C LEU A 313 4.13 -9.86 7.32
N LEU A 314 5.28 -9.29 6.99
CA LEU A 314 5.55 -7.88 7.20
C LEU A 314 4.74 -7.06 6.20
N CYS A 315 3.82 -6.24 6.72
CA CYS A 315 2.89 -5.44 5.92
C CYS A 315 3.38 -4.01 5.66
N GLY A 316 4.30 -3.53 6.50
CA GLY A 316 4.82 -2.17 6.39
C GLY A 316 5.19 -1.57 7.74
N ASP A 317 5.26 -0.24 7.80
CA ASP A 317 5.49 0.52 9.03
C ASP A 317 4.34 1.51 9.31
N THR A 318 4.31 2.06 10.52
CA THR A 318 3.33 3.08 10.94
C THR A 318 3.82 4.51 10.71
N GLY A 319 5.06 4.68 10.27
CA GLY A 319 5.74 5.98 10.25
C GLY A 319 6.36 6.37 11.60
N ASP A 320 5.94 5.72 12.71
CA ASP A 320 6.37 6.01 14.10
C ASP A 320 7.31 4.94 14.66
N ASP A 321 8.16 4.35 13.82
CA ASP A 321 9.13 3.30 14.20
C ASP A 321 8.51 1.93 14.55
N GLU A 322 7.23 1.70 14.30
CA GLU A 322 6.61 0.39 14.48
C GLU A 322 6.50 -0.36 13.14
N LEU A 323 6.87 -1.63 13.15
CA LEU A 323 6.62 -2.56 12.05
C LEU A 323 5.27 -3.27 12.24
N ILE A 324 4.53 -3.47 11.16
CA ILE A 324 3.22 -4.13 11.17
C ILE A 324 3.36 -5.51 10.56
N TYR A 325 3.04 -6.53 11.36
CA TYR A 325 2.95 -7.92 10.91
C TYR A 325 1.52 -8.41 10.95
N ALA A 326 1.10 -9.17 9.95
CA ALA A 326 -0.21 -9.82 9.92
C ALA A 326 -0.09 -11.29 9.53
N PRO A 327 -0.95 -12.17 10.03
CA PRO A 327 -0.95 -13.58 9.65
C PRO A 327 -1.37 -13.73 8.17
N ARG A 328 -0.72 -14.66 7.47
CA ARG A 328 -1.01 -14.94 6.06
C ARG A 328 -2.42 -15.53 5.86
N SER A 329 -2.90 -16.31 6.81
CA SER A 329 -4.25 -16.83 6.82
C SER A 329 -4.84 -16.72 8.21
N THR A 330 -6.13 -16.48 8.31
CA THR A 330 -6.87 -16.43 9.57
C THR A 330 -7.90 -17.53 9.61
N GLU A 331 -7.61 -18.60 10.36
CA GLU A 331 -8.64 -19.50 10.84
C GLU A 331 -9.16 -18.90 12.16
N GLY A 332 -10.05 -17.92 12.10
CA GLY A 332 -10.62 -17.29 13.29
C GLY A 332 -10.60 -15.76 13.28
N GLU A 333 -10.19 -15.16 14.38
CA GLU A 333 -10.15 -13.70 14.55
C GLU A 333 -8.95 -13.08 13.81
N PHE A 334 -9.20 -12.07 13.01
CA PHE A 334 -8.12 -11.32 12.36
C PHE A 334 -7.37 -10.48 13.39
N CYS A 335 -6.04 -10.58 13.40
CA CYS A 335 -5.19 -9.77 14.27
C CYS A 335 -3.97 -9.25 13.50
N ALA A 336 -3.39 -8.17 13.99
CA ALA A 336 -2.10 -7.68 13.57
C ALA A 336 -1.18 -7.50 14.79
N PHE A 337 0.12 -7.56 14.53
CA PHE A 337 1.15 -7.36 15.54
C PHE A 337 1.92 -6.10 15.16
N PHE A 338 2.05 -5.19 16.11
CA PHE A 338 2.81 -3.96 15.99
C PHE A 338 4.07 -4.10 16.81
N TYR A 339 5.20 -4.01 16.18
CA TYR A 339 6.49 -4.13 16.81
C TYR A 339 7.22 -2.79 16.85
N ASP A 340 7.37 -2.21 18.04
CA ASP A 340 8.14 -0.99 18.30
C ASP A 340 9.64 -1.33 18.34
N LEU A 341 10.36 -0.89 17.30
CA LEU A 341 11.80 -1.13 17.16
C LEU A 341 12.64 -0.46 18.26
N LYS A 342 12.18 0.69 18.79
CA LYS A 342 12.92 1.42 19.83
C LYS A 342 12.78 0.78 21.19
N ARG A 343 11.54 0.37 21.53
CA ARG A 343 11.21 -0.16 22.85
C ARG A 343 11.37 -1.67 22.93
N ASN A 344 11.52 -2.34 21.79
CA ASN A 344 11.55 -3.80 21.69
C ASN A 344 10.29 -4.46 22.28
N ILE A 345 9.13 -3.88 21.97
CA ILE A 345 7.83 -4.32 22.48
C ILE A 345 6.93 -4.68 21.32
N THR A 346 6.26 -5.83 21.43
CA THR A 346 5.20 -6.22 20.49
C THR A 346 3.84 -6.07 21.15
N ARG A 347 2.90 -5.41 20.50
CA ARG A 347 1.49 -5.40 20.86
C ARG A 347 0.67 -6.14 19.82
N LYS A 348 -0.22 -7.00 20.26
CA LYS A 348 -1.22 -7.67 19.42
C LYS A 348 -2.50 -6.87 19.46
N VAL A 349 -3.10 -6.71 18.30
CA VAL A 349 -4.41 -6.08 18.14
C VAL A 349 -5.34 -7.04 17.43
N THR A 350 -6.49 -7.29 18.01
CA THR A 350 -7.53 -8.13 17.43
C THR A 350 -8.64 -7.25 16.84
N TYR A 351 -9.02 -7.56 15.61
CA TYR A 351 -10.02 -6.80 14.85
C TYR A 351 -11.34 -7.57 14.82
N GLU A 352 -12.36 -6.98 15.45
CA GLU A 352 -13.69 -7.58 15.52
C GLU A 352 -14.48 -7.33 14.22
N GLY A 353 -15.35 -8.29 13.87
CA GLY A 353 -16.28 -8.17 12.74
C GLY A 353 -15.79 -8.76 11.42
N ILE A 354 -14.55 -9.26 11.35
CA ILE A 354 -14.08 -10.11 10.27
C ILE A 354 -14.39 -11.57 10.65
N LYS A 355 -15.65 -11.94 10.68
CA LYS A 355 -16.00 -13.36 10.72
C LYS A 355 -16.31 -13.80 9.31
N ASP A 356 -15.54 -14.76 8.80
CA ASP A 356 -15.96 -15.57 7.67
C ASP A 356 -17.19 -16.37 8.12
N ARG A 357 -18.33 -16.01 7.55
CA ARG A 357 -19.51 -16.86 7.50
C ARG A 357 -19.47 -17.63 6.20
#